data_98e83f458f5bffe69a73f1b7f174718e
#
_entry.id   98e83f458f5bffe69a73f1b7f174718e
#
_cell.length_a   1.000
_cell.length_b   1.000
_cell.length_c   1.000
_cell.angle_alpha   90.00
_cell.angle_beta   90.00
_cell.angle_gamma   90.00
#
_symmetry.space_group_name_H-M   'P 1'
#
loop_
_entity.id
_entity.type
_entity.pdbx_description
1 polymer ?
#
loop_
_entity_poly.entity_id
_entity_poly.type
_entity_poly.pdbx_seq_one_letter_code
_entity_poly.pdbx_strand_id
1 'polypeptide(L)'
;MKLYRYTSYFLVEKGVCKDVISDVYLYLWQNRKQLPEIQNYENYLFICARNHALKYKSESDKYQKIRLEDADLGGLSEKSTPEQEILDNELKKIIELAINSLPVKCRLIFFMVREENMTYKEVAQILSISDRTVHAQMCIAIRKIGIVIQEYRTGKKIK
;
A
#
# COMPACT_ATOMS: atom_id res chain seq x y z
N MET A 1 2.23 -10.50 -5.32
CA MET A 1 3.16 -9.67 -6.14
C MET A 1 3.27 -8.30 -5.46
N LYS A 2 4.38 -8.00 -4.79
CA LYS A 2 4.62 -6.80 -3.96
C LYS A 2 4.29 -5.48 -4.67
N LEU A 3 4.81 -5.31 -5.90
CA LEU A 3 4.67 -4.08 -6.66
C LEU A 3 3.20 -3.80 -7.07
N TYR A 4 2.43 -4.84 -7.38
CA TYR A 4 1.01 -4.70 -7.71
C TYR A 4 0.22 -4.15 -6.51
N ARG A 5 0.42 -4.75 -5.32
CA ARG A 5 -0.23 -4.29 -4.10
C ARG A 5 0.17 -2.86 -3.76
N TYR A 6 1.44 -2.51 -3.92
CA TYR A 6 1.91 -1.14 -3.75
C TYR A 6 1.23 -0.16 -4.71
N THR A 7 1.18 -0.50 -6.00
CA THR A 7 0.57 0.35 -7.04
C THR A 7 -0.93 0.53 -6.81
N SER A 8 -1.63 -0.48 -6.28
CA SER A 8 -3.06 -0.41 -5.98
C SER A 8 -3.44 0.59 -4.87
N TYR A 9 -2.48 1.08 -4.08
CA TYR A 9 -2.71 2.19 -3.15
C TYR A 9 -2.85 3.56 -3.86
N PHE A 10 -2.40 3.67 -5.10
CA PHE A 10 -2.47 4.89 -5.89
C PHE A 10 -3.56 4.84 -6.95
N LEU A 11 -3.86 3.65 -7.46
CA LEU A 11 -4.74 3.41 -8.60
C LEU A 11 -5.83 2.39 -8.22
N VAL A 12 -7.07 2.67 -8.60
CA VAL A 12 -8.24 1.84 -8.24
C VAL A 12 -8.42 0.68 -9.22
N GLU A 13 -8.18 0.92 -10.52
CA GLU A 13 -8.46 -0.06 -11.55
C GLU A 13 -7.35 -1.11 -11.68
N LYS A 14 -7.74 -2.39 -11.59
CA LYS A 14 -6.80 -3.53 -11.68
C LYS A 14 -6.02 -3.58 -13.00
N GLY A 15 -6.67 -3.23 -14.10
CA GLY A 15 -6.07 -3.18 -15.44
C GLY A 15 -4.95 -2.13 -15.46
N VAL A 16 -5.27 -0.92 -15.03
CA VAL A 16 -4.33 0.21 -14.97
C VAL A 16 -3.12 -0.08 -14.08
N CYS A 17 -3.33 -0.76 -12.95
CA CYS A 17 -2.19 -1.18 -12.10
C CYS A 17 -1.20 -2.07 -12.86
N LYS A 18 -1.70 -2.99 -13.69
CA LYS A 18 -0.85 -3.89 -14.50
C LYS A 18 -0.12 -3.12 -15.60
N ASP A 19 -0.80 -2.19 -16.26
CA ASP A 19 -0.24 -1.37 -17.31
C ASP A 19 0.89 -0.49 -16.77
N VAL A 20 0.65 0.19 -15.65
CA VAL A 20 1.69 1.00 -14.97
C VAL A 20 2.89 0.15 -14.56
N ILE A 21 2.69 -1.08 -14.09
CA ILE A 21 3.80 -1.98 -13.76
C ILE A 21 4.59 -2.37 -15.02
N SER A 22 3.90 -2.65 -16.12
CA SER A 22 4.54 -2.94 -17.41
C SER A 22 5.37 -1.76 -17.90
N ASP A 23 4.85 -0.54 -17.78
CA ASP A 23 5.57 0.70 -18.12
C ASP A 23 6.82 0.90 -17.25
N VAL A 24 6.73 0.58 -15.94
CA VAL A 24 7.89 0.63 -15.04
C VAL A 24 8.99 -0.34 -15.50
N TYR A 25 8.63 -1.58 -15.85
CA TYR A 25 9.62 -2.54 -16.35
C TYR A 25 10.21 -2.12 -17.69
N LEU A 26 9.38 -1.57 -18.59
CA LEU A 26 9.86 -1.03 -19.87
C LEU A 26 10.81 0.14 -19.64
N TYR A 27 10.47 1.07 -18.75
CA TYR A 27 11.34 2.18 -18.36
C TYR A 27 12.69 1.69 -17.83
N LEU A 28 12.69 0.70 -16.93
CA LEU A 28 13.92 0.13 -16.38
C LEU A 28 14.76 -0.55 -17.48
N TRP A 29 14.12 -1.26 -18.39
CA TRP A 29 14.82 -1.89 -19.52
C TRP A 29 15.45 -0.85 -20.45
N GLN A 30 14.76 0.21 -20.78
CA GLN A 30 15.29 1.30 -21.61
C GLN A 30 16.48 1.99 -20.95
N ASN A 31 16.44 2.14 -19.62
CA ASN A 31 17.49 2.81 -18.83
C ASN A 31 18.48 1.81 -18.18
N ARG A 32 18.53 0.56 -18.63
CA ARG A 32 19.34 -0.51 -18.01
C ARG A 32 20.84 -0.20 -17.89
N LYS A 33 21.37 0.69 -18.70
CA LYS A 33 22.78 1.12 -18.65
C LYS A 33 23.10 1.93 -17.41
N GLN A 34 22.12 2.60 -16.81
CA GLN A 34 22.25 3.40 -15.60
C GLN A 34 21.98 2.60 -14.33
N LEU A 35 21.37 1.40 -14.46
CA LEU A 35 21.05 0.56 -13.30
C LEU A 35 22.27 0.21 -12.43
N PRO A 36 23.47 -0.08 -12.97
CA PRO A 36 24.64 -0.42 -12.13
C PRO A 36 25.03 0.66 -11.11
N GLU A 37 24.61 1.91 -11.30
CA GLU A 37 24.86 3.03 -10.38
C GLU A 37 23.88 3.05 -9.19
N ILE A 38 22.83 2.23 -9.23
CA ILE A 38 21.77 2.23 -8.23
C ILE A 38 22.16 1.30 -7.07
N GLN A 39 22.32 1.85 -5.89
CA GLN A 39 22.71 1.09 -4.69
C GLN A 39 21.57 0.19 -4.17
N ASN A 40 20.32 0.63 -4.26
CA ASN A 40 19.16 -0.13 -3.78
C ASN A 40 18.08 -0.23 -4.89
N TYR A 41 18.14 -1.36 -5.62
CA TYR A 41 17.21 -1.60 -6.74
C TYR A 41 15.75 -1.72 -6.29
N GLU A 42 15.50 -2.29 -5.12
CA GLU A 42 14.15 -2.47 -4.61
C GLU A 42 13.50 -1.10 -4.31
N ASN A 43 14.20 -0.23 -3.59
CA ASN A 43 13.72 1.12 -3.34
C ASN A 43 13.52 1.92 -4.63
N TYR A 44 14.44 1.79 -5.59
CA TYR A 44 14.33 2.44 -6.88
C TYR A 44 13.10 1.97 -7.66
N LEU A 45 12.81 0.67 -7.64
CA LEU A 45 11.63 0.10 -8.28
C LEU A 45 10.33 0.69 -7.69
N PHE A 46 10.24 0.81 -6.37
CA PHE A 46 9.09 1.43 -5.71
C PHE A 46 8.95 2.93 -6.04
N ILE A 47 10.07 3.65 -6.14
CA ILE A 47 10.07 5.07 -6.55
C ILE A 47 9.56 5.20 -8.00
N CYS A 48 10.04 4.37 -8.92
CA CYS A 48 9.57 4.35 -10.31
C CYS A 48 8.07 4.05 -10.38
N ALA A 49 7.60 3.03 -9.66
CA ALA A 49 6.19 2.65 -9.64
C ALA A 49 5.30 3.77 -9.10
N ARG A 50 5.72 4.46 -8.03
CA ARG A 50 5.02 5.63 -7.51
C ARG A 50 4.94 6.75 -8.54
N ASN A 51 6.06 7.09 -9.17
CA ASN A 51 6.12 8.19 -10.12
C ASN A 51 5.25 7.93 -11.35
N HIS A 52 5.27 6.70 -11.89
CA HIS A 52 4.40 6.28 -12.99
C HIS A 52 2.92 6.29 -12.59
N ALA A 53 2.57 5.79 -11.39
CA ALA A 53 1.20 5.81 -10.89
C ALA A 53 0.67 7.23 -10.69
N LEU A 54 1.47 8.14 -10.12
CA LEU A 54 1.10 9.53 -9.94
C LEU A 54 0.97 10.30 -11.27
N LYS A 55 1.85 10.01 -12.23
CA LYS A 55 1.77 10.56 -13.59
C LYS A 55 0.46 10.14 -14.25
N TYR A 56 0.15 8.84 -14.24
CA TYR A 56 -1.10 8.30 -14.79
C TYR A 56 -2.32 8.96 -14.14
N LYS A 57 -2.34 9.04 -12.80
CA LYS A 57 -3.42 9.71 -12.07
C LYS A 57 -3.58 11.17 -12.47
N SER A 58 -2.49 11.92 -12.57
CA SER A 58 -2.52 13.33 -12.98
C SER A 58 -3.04 13.51 -14.42
N GLU A 59 -2.70 12.61 -15.32
CA GLU A 59 -3.21 12.60 -16.68
C GLU A 59 -4.71 12.24 -16.72
N SER A 60 -5.12 11.20 -15.99
CA SER A 60 -6.51 10.80 -15.84
C SER A 60 -7.37 11.90 -15.23
N ASP A 61 -6.90 12.58 -14.17
CA ASP A 61 -7.63 13.68 -13.51
C ASP A 61 -7.83 14.89 -14.46
N LYS A 62 -6.93 15.12 -15.41
CA LYS A 62 -7.10 16.15 -16.45
C LYS A 62 -8.27 15.82 -17.39
N TYR A 63 -8.51 14.52 -17.65
CA TYR A 63 -9.64 14.05 -18.45
C TYR A 63 -10.92 13.90 -17.63
N GLN A 64 -10.82 13.66 -16.30
CA GLN A 64 -11.95 13.46 -15.40
C GLN A 64 -12.54 14.75 -14.79
N LYS A 65 -12.01 15.94 -15.07
CA LYS A 65 -12.64 17.21 -14.67
C LYS A 65 -14.07 17.40 -15.20
N ILE A 66 -14.63 16.41 -15.90
CA ILE A 66 -16.00 16.36 -16.40
C ILE A 66 -16.91 15.37 -15.61
N ARG A 67 -16.37 14.57 -14.68
CA ARG A 67 -17.20 13.65 -13.85
C ARG A 67 -16.64 13.56 -12.43
N LEU A 68 -17.12 14.46 -11.60
CA LEU A 68 -17.09 14.31 -10.14
C LEU A 68 -18.34 13.56 -9.72
N GLU A 69 -18.17 12.44 -9.02
CA GLU A 69 -18.78 12.12 -7.72
C GLU A 69 -18.49 10.66 -7.36
N ASP A 70 -17.97 10.46 -6.14
CA ASP A 70 -17.96 9.22 -5.34
C ASP A 70 -17.30 7.96 -5.96
N ALA A 71 -15.99 7.85 -5.84
CA ALA A 71 -15.33 6.55 -5.87
C ALA A 71 -14.89 6.15 -4.46
N ASP A 72 -15.71 5.31 -3.85
CA ASP A 72 -15.37 4.57 -2.64
C ASP A 72 -14.15 3.66 -2.91
N LEU A 73 -13.04 3.93 -2.22
CA LEU A 73 -11.81 3.17 -2.37
C LEU A 73 -11.94 1.83 -1.65
N GLY A 74 -12.67 0.91 -2.28
CA GLY A 74 -12.79 -0.47 -1.83
C GLY A 74 -11.44 -1.18 -1.83
N GLY A 75 -10.93 -1.47 -0.63
CA GLY A 75 -9.71 -2.24 -0.46
C GLY A 75 -9.84 -3.64 -1.06
N LEU A 76 -8.89 -3.99 -1.92
CA LEU A 76 -8.77 -5.34 -2.47
C LEU A 76 -8.26 -6.29 -1.39
N SER A 77 -9.18 -7.08 -0.82
CA SER A 77 -8.85 -8.27 -0.04
C SER A 77 -8.54 -9.40 -1.02
N GLU A 78 -7.29 -9.85 -1.11
CA GLU A 78 -7.00 -11.16 -1.69
C GLU A 78 -7.53 -12.23 -0.74
N LYS A 79 -8.50 -13.02 -1.23
CA LYS A 79 -9.00 -14.19 -0.53
C LYS A 79 -7.91 -15.26 -0.46
N SER A 80 -7.39 -15.51 0.72
CA SER A 80 -6.63 -16.73 0.98
C SER A 80 -7.59 -17.92 1.11
N THR A 81 -7.19 -19.06 0.53
CA THR A 81 -7.89 -20.35 0.52
C THR A 81 -8.11 -20.91 1.93
N PRO A 82 -9.23 -21.64 2.14
CA PRO A 82 -9.58 -22.20 3.45
C PRO A 82 -8.89 -23.56 3.63
N GLU A 83 -8.24 -23.75 4.76
CA GLU A 83 -8.15 -24.97 5.53
C GLU A 83 -7.01 -24.88 6.55
N GLN A 84 -7.40 -24.77 7.78
CA GLN A 84 -6.75 -24.99 9.08
C GLN A 84 -6.78 -23.78 10.02
N GLU A 85 -7.38 -24.03 11.24
CA GLU A 85 -7.38 -23.22 12.45
C GLU A 85 -8.50 -22.16 12.57
N ILE A 86 -9.62 -22.59 13.16
CA ILE A 86 -10.83 -21.74 13.31
C ILE A 86 -10.58 -20.52 14.22
N LEU A 87 -9.78 -20.65 15.27
CA LEU A 87 -9.47 -19.54 16.19
C LEU A 87 -8.44 -18.55 15.64
N ASP A 88 -7.42 -19.04 14.95
CA ASP A 88 -6.42 -18.19 14.28
C ASP A 88 -7.03 -17.42 13.09
N ASN A 89 -8.02 -18.01 12.43
CA ASN A 89 -8.73 -17.35 11.33
C ASN A 89 -9.62 -16.20 11.77
N GLU A 90 -10.23 -16.25 12.96
CA GLU A 90 -11.03 -15.14 13.47
C GLU A 90 -10.15 -13.95 13.86
N LEU A 91 -9.08 -14.17 14.61
CA LEU A 91 -8.15 -13.12 14.97
C LEU A 91 -7.47 -12.52 13.74
N LYS A 92 -7.09 -13.33 12.76
CA LYS A 92 -6.52 -12.89 11.49
C LYS A 92 -7.48 -12.02 10.72
N LYS A 93 -8.75 -12.40 10.59
CA LYS A 93 -9.80 -11.59 9.95
C LYS A 93 -10.00 -10.26 10.66
N ILE A 94 -9.98 -10.25 11.99
CA ILE A 94 -10.12 -9.02 12.78
C ILE A 94 -8.94 -8.08 12.56
N ILE A 95 -7.72 -8.62 12.52
CA ILE A 95 -6.52 -7.82 12.22
C ILE A 95 -6.61 -7.25 10.78
N GLU A 96 -7.01 -8.05 9.81
CA GLU A 96 -7.21 -7.60 8.42
C GLU A 96 -8.25 -6.49 8.33
N LEU A 97 -9.39 -6.62 9.03
CA LEU A 97 -10.41 -5.57 9.10
C LEU A 97 -9.84 -4.29 9.74
N ALA A 98 -9.08 -4.43 10.83
CA ALA A 98 -8.42 -3.30 11.48
C ALA A 98 -7.44 -2.58 10.53
N ILE A 99 -6.62 -3.33 9.80
CA ILE A 99 -5.70 -2.78 8.80
C ILE A 99 -6.47 -2.08 7.68
N ASN A 100 -7.57 -2.69 7.20
CA ASN A 100 -8.39 -2.13 6.13
C ASN A 100 -9.14 -0.85 6.56
N SER A 101 -9.41 -0.68 7.86
CA SER A 101 -10.00 0.54 8.42
C SER A 101 -9.02 1.71 8.54
N LEU A 102 -7.72 1.49 8.33
CA LEU A 102 -6.73 2.57 8.36
C LEU A 102 -6.91 3.51 7.15
N PRO A 103 -6.68 4.81 7.33
CA PRO A 103 -6.58 5.73 6.20
C PRO A 103 -5.58 5.23 5.16
N VAL A 104 -5.86 5.42 3.87
CA VAL A 104 -5.06 4.86 2.76
C VAL A 104 -3.56 5.12 2.93
N LYS A 105 -3.17 6.34 3.26
CA LYS A 105 -1.76 6.71 3.47
C LYS A 105 -1.11 5.99 4.66
N CYS A 106 -1.86 5.85 5.75
CA CYS A 106 -1.42 5.14 6.95
C CYS A 106 -1.24 3.64 6.66
N ARG A 107 -2.21 3.04 5.96
CA ARG A 107 -2.19 1.63 5.55
C ARG A 107 -1.04 1.33 4.58
N LEU A 108 -0.76 2.21 3.62
CA LEU A 108 0.38 2.08 2.72
C LEU A 108 1.71 2.05 3.49
N ILE A 109 1.90 3.00 4.41
CA ILE A 109 3.12 3.07 5.24
C ILE A 109 3.24 1.81 6.11
N PHE A 110 2.15 1.37 6.73
CA PHE A 110 2.11 0.14 7.53
C PHE A 110 2.51 -1.09 6.68
N PHE A 111 1.96 -1.23 5.47
CA PHE A 111 2.33 -2.27 4.52
C PHE A 111 3.84 -2.27 4.22
N MET A 112 4.40 -1.12 3.84
CA MET A 112 5.82 -1.01 3.49
C MET A 112 6.74 -1.39 4.67
N VAL A 113 6.41 -0.95 5.88
CA VAL A 113 7.23 -1.22 7.06
C VAL A 113 7.07 -2.66 7.55
N ARG A 114 5.84 -3.21 7.60
CA ARG A 114 5.57 -4.49 8.26
C ARG A 114 5.60 -5.69 7.34
N GLU A 115 5.18 -5.53 6.11
CA GLU A 115 5.14 -6.64 5.15
C GLU A 115 6.36 -6.66 4.23
N GLU A 116 6.85 -5.47 3.83
CA GLU A 116 8.04 -5.36 2.99
C GLU A 116 9.33 -5.20 3.80
N ASN A 117 9.24 -5.11 5.14
CA ASN A 117 10.37 -4.96 6.06
C ASN A 117 11.26 -3.74 5.78
N MET A 118 10.68 -2.69 5.21
CA MET A 118 11.41 -1.46 4.91
C MET A 118 11.66 -0.65 6.18
N THR A 119 12.83 -0.02 6.26
CA THR A 119 13.14 0.96 7.29
C THR A 119 12.32 2.25 7.12
N TYR A 120 12.14 3.01 8.19
CA TYR A 120 11.44 4.29 8.12
C TYR A 120 12.10 5.28 7.15
N LYS A 121 13.44 5.24 7.05
CA LYS A 121 14.20 6.06 6.10
C LYS A 121 13.90 5.69 4.65
N GLU A 122 13.85 4.42 4.33
CA GLU A 122 13.51 3.93 2.99
C GLU A 122 12.09 4.33 2.61
N VAL A 123 11.12 4.10 3.50
CA VAL A 123 9.73 4.50 3.27
C VAL A 123 9.60 6.02 3.09
N ALA A 124 10.31 6.81 3.90
CA ALA A 124 10.33 8.26 3.79
C ALA A 124 10.89 8.71 2.43
N GLN A 125 11.97 8.09 2.00
CA GLN A 125 12.61 8.36 0.70
C GLN A 125 11.69 7.98 -0.46
N ILE A 126 11.12 6.76 -0.45
CA ILE A 126 10.21 6.26 -1.49
C ILE A 126 8.96 7.14 -1.60
N LEU A 127 8.36 7.55 -0.48
CA LEU A 127 7.14 8.34 -0.46
C LEU A 127 7.38 9.85 -0.53
N SER A 128 8.64 10.31 -0.50
CA SER A 128 9.04 11.72 -0.45
C SER A 128 8.39 12.48 0.73
N ILE A 129 8.48 11.89 1.93
CA ILE A 129 8.00 12.44 3.20
C ILE A 129 9.13 12.36 4.24
N SER A 130 8.95 12.99 5.41
CA SER A 130 9.94 12.89 6.49
C SER A 130 9.83 11.57 7.25
N ASP A 131 10.95 11.09 7.82
CA ASP A 131 10.99 9.95 8.74
C ASP A 131 10.02 10.13 9.91
N ARG A 132 9.93 11.36 10.41
CA ARG A 132 8.99 11.74 11.48
C ARG A 132 7.53 11.51 11.06
N THR A 133 7.20 11.79 9.80
CA THR A 133 5.86 11.50 9.24
C THR A 133 5.59 10.00 9.19
N VAL A 134 6.57 9.20 8.76
CA VAL A 134 6.46 7.73 8.74
C VAL A 134 6.23 7.21 10.16
N HIS A 135 7.03 7.65 11.12
CA HIS A 135 6.88 7.27 12.53
C HIS A 135 5.49 7.63 13.07
N ALA A 136 5.00 8.84 12.83
CA ALA A 136 3.68 9.28 13.28
C ALA A 136 2.55 8.39 12.70
N GLN A 137 2.62 8.06 11.41
CA GLN A 137 1.64 7.18 10.76
C GLN A 137 1.71 5.74 11.32
N MET A 138 2.89 5.23 11.62
CA MET A 138 3.06 3.92 12.26
C MET A 138 2.48 3.90 13.68
N CYS A 139 2.67 4.95 14.46
CA CYS A 139 2.04 5.07 15.78
C CYS A 139 0.49 5.06 15.68
N ILE A 140 -0.09 5.75 14.70
CA ILE A 140 -1.53 5.74 14.45
C ILE A 140 -2.00 4.33 14.09
N ALA A 141 -1.30 3.65 13.18
CA ALA A 141 -1.63 2.30 12.76
C ALA A 141 -1.61 1.31 13.94
N ILE A 142 -0.51 1.27 14.68
CA ILE A 142 -0.34 0.36 15.83
C ILE A 142 -1.41 0.61 16.90
N ARG A 143 -1.72 1.88 17.18
CA ARG A 143 -2.77 2.23 18.16
C ARG A 143 -4.13 1.72 17.73
N LYS A 144 -4.53 1.97 16.46
CA LYS A 144 -5.84 1.54 15.95
C LYS A 144 -5.97 0.02 15.93
N ILE A 145 -4.95 -0.69 15.45
CA ILE A 145 -4.93 -2.16 15.42
C ILE A 145 -4.95 -2.70 16.86
N GLY A 146 -4.19 -2.10 17.77
CA GLY A 146 -4.15 -2.51 19.18
C GLY A 146 -5.50 -2.38 19.89
N ILE A 147 -6.26 -1.30 19.62
CA ILE A 147 -7.61 -1.12 20.17
C ILE A 147 -8.53 -2.24 19.69
N VAL A 148 -8.54 -2.55 18.41
CA VAL A 148 -9.40 -3.62 17.84
C VAL A 148 -9.06 -5.00 18.43
N ILE A 149 -7.77 -5.30 18.58
CA ILE A 149 -7.33 -6.55 19.22
C ILE A 149 -7.76 -6.61 20.69
N GLN A 150 -7.68 -5.51 21.43
CA GLN A 150 -8.08 -5.44 22.82
C GLN A 150 -9.61 -5.59 22.97
N GLU A 151 -10.40 -5.00 22.12
CA GLU A 151 -11.86 -5.15 22.10
C GLU A 151 -12.26 -6.60 21.82
N TYR A 152 -11.60 -7.25 20.87
CA TYR A 152 -11.80 -8.68 20.62
C TYR A 152 -11.51 -9.53 21.83
N ARG A 153 -10.38 -9.33 22.52
CA ARG A 153 -9.99 -10.07 23.72
C ARG A 153 -10.95 -9.89 24.89
N THR A 154 -11.56 -8.71 24.99
CA THR A 154 -12.51 -8.37 26.09
C THR A 154 -13.96 -8.73 25.76
N GLY A 155 -14.22 -9.38 24.62
CA GLY A 155 -15.56 -9.80 24.20
C GLY A 155 -16.49 -8.62 23.87
N LYS A 156 -15.97 -7.39 23.75
CA LYS A 156 -16.76 -6.25 23.30
C LYS A 156 -16.98 -6.36 21.80
N LYS A 157 -18.25 -6.46 21.38
CA LYS A 157 -18.62 -6.46 19.96
C LYS A 157 -18.00 -5.24 19.25
N ILE A 158 -17.19 -5.52 18.25
CA ILE A 158 -16.69 -4.52 17.31
C ILE A 158 -17.91 -3.98 16.55
N LYS A 159 -18.22 -2.69 16.73
CA LYS A 159 -19.27 -2.00 15.97
C LYS A 159 -18.72 -1.53 14.64
#